data_5095e45f007d89b4b466ba1f2bdb3b97
#
_entry.id   5095e45f007d89b4b466ba1f2bdb3b97
#
_cell.length_a   1.000
_cell.length_b   1.000
_cell.length_c   1.000
_cell.angle_alpha   90.00
_cell.angle_beta   90.00
_cell.angle_gamma   90.00
#
_symmetry.space_group_name_H-M   'P 1'
#
loop_
_entity.id
_entity.type
_entity.pdbx_description
1 polymer ?
#
loop_
_entity_poly.entity_id
_entity_poly.type
_entity_poly.pdbx_seq_one_letter_code
_entity_poly.pdbx_strand_id
1 'polypeptide(L)'
;QRDRLIEDPSLIPSAVEESLRMFPAFAHFRRTASCDTELAGQTIRQGEKVVMWYVSSNRDESRYEEPDRFDLRRKAEHQAFGAGGRHFCLGTALARLELKVMLEETLARYPRIALAGTPAHVQSLFVNQLKSLPVTLGAPAAA
;
A
#
# COMPACT_ATOMS: atom_id res chain seq x y z
N GLN A 1 -0.26 16.03 5.20
CA GLN A 1 0.66 14.92 5.54
C GLN A 1 2.06 15.16 4.96
N ARG A 2 2.17 15.60 3.69
CA ARG A 2 3.45 15.95 3.05
C ARG A 2 4.26 16.92 3.91
N ASP A 3 3.68 18.02 4.29
CA ASP A 3 4.38 19.08 5.04
C ASP A 3 4.92 18.55 6.38
N ARG A 4 4.17 17.65 7.03
CA ARG A 4 4.63 16.98 8.26
C ARG A 4 5.83 16.05 8.02
N LEU A 5 5.92 15.38 6.85
CA LEU A 5 7.09 14.57 6.50
C LEU A 5 8.32 15.43 6.19
N ILE A 6 8.12 16.66 5.70
CA ILE A 6 9.19 17.62 5.48
C ILE A 6 9.70 18.16 6.83
N GLU A 7 8.79 18.48 7.74
CA GLU A 7 9.11 18.97 9.09
C GLU A 7 9.75 17.89 9.97
N ASP A 8 9.30 16.64 9.83
CA ASP A 8 9.79 15.50 10.61
C ASP A 8 10.02 14.26 9.69
N PRO A 9 11.20 14.14 9.07
CA PRO A 9 11.54 13.00 8.23
C PRO A 9 11.58 11.66 8.97
N SER A 10 11.62 11.65 10.30
CA SER A 10 11.58 10.41 11.09
C SER A 10 10.25 9.65 10.92
N LEU A 11 9.21 10.30 10.40
CA LEU A 11 7.92 9.71 10.08
C LEU A 11 7.89 8.96 8.72
N ILE A 12 8.95 9.06 7.90
CA ILE A 12 8.97 8.42 6.57
C ILE A 12 8.80 6.90 6.65
N PRO A 13 9.42 6.15 7.56
CA PRO A 13 9.16 4.70 7.66
C PRO A 13 7.68 4.38 7.93
N SER A 14 7.02 5.13 8.80
CA SER A 14 5.59 4.96 9.06
C SER A 14 4.72 5.34 7.86
N ALA A 15 5.10 6.39 7.13
CA ALA A 15 4.44 6.79 5.89
C ALA A 15 4.52 5.70 4.81
N VAL A 16 5.64 4.98 4.73
CA VAL A 16 5.80 3.83 3.82
C VAL A 16 4.81 2.72 4.17
N GLU A 17 4.75 2.31 5.44
CA GLU A 17 3.82 1.24 5.86
C GLU A 17 2.35 1.67 5.65
N GLU A 18 1.98 2.91 5.96
CA GLU A 18 0.63 3.42 5.74
C GLU A 18 0.29 3.54 4.25
N SER A 19 1.27 3.90 3.40
CA SER A 19 1.10 3.88 1.95
C SER A 19 0.85 2.47 1.42
N LEU A 20 1.59 1.49 1.91
CA LEU A 20 1.39 0.07 1.55
C LEU A 20 0.04 -0.45 2.02
N ARG A 21 -0.42 -0.02 3.21
CA ARG A 21 -1.76 -0.35 3.70
C ARG A 21 -2.85 0.22 2.79
N MET A 22 -2.79 1.51 2.51
CA MET A 22 -3.82 2.22 1.76
C MET A 22 -3.83 1.87 0.27
N PHE A 23 -2.65 1.64 -0.31
CA PHE A 23 -2.46 1.49 -1.75
C PHE A 23 -1.63 0.24 -2.09
N PRO A 24 -2.07 -0.97 -1.69
CA PRO A 24 -1.36 -2.19 -2.04
C PRO A 24 -1.27 -2.33 -3.56
N ALA A 25 -0.11 -2.72 -4.08
CA ALA A 25 0.13 -2.85 -5.52
C ALA A 25 -0.78 -3.90 -6.18
N PHE A 26 -1.16 -4.94 -5.42
CA PHE A 26 -2.09 -5.97 -5.86
C PHE A 26 -3.39 -5.89 -5.06
N ALA A 27 -4.52 -5.86 -5.77
CA ALA A 27 -5.84 -5.77 -5.13
C ALA A 27 -6.20 -7.07 -4.39
N HIS A 28 -5.84 -8.23 -4.96
CA HIS A 28 -6.19 -9.54 -4.43
C HIS A 28 -5.25 -10.64 -4.91
N PHE A 29 -5.26 -11.76 -4.22
CA PHE A 29 -4.74 -13.05 -4.71
C PHE A 29 -5.77 -14.15 -4.52
N ARG A 30 -5.62 -15.22 -5.30
CA ARG A 30 -6.53 -16.35 -5.30
C ARG A 30 -5.81 -17.63 -4.89
N ARG A 31 -6.50 -18.48 -4.17
CA ARG A 31 -6.13 -19.87 -3.88
C ARG A 31 -7.21 -20.82 -4.37
N THR A 32 -6.83 -22.09 -4.56
CA THR A 32 -7.79 -23.17 -4.78
C THR A 32 -7.71 -24.09 -3.59
N ALA A 33 -8.85 -24.43 -2.99
CA ALA A 33 -8.90 -25.38 -1.89
C ALA A 33 -8.41 -26.76 -2.35
N SER A 34 -7.43 -27.33 -1.67
CA SER A 34 -6.88 -28.66 -1.96
C SER A 34 -7.69 -29.80 -1.32
N CYS A 35 -8.52 -29.47 -0.36
CA CYS A 35 -9.47 -30.37 0.32
C CYS A 35 -10.64 -29.56 0.85
N ASP A 36 -11.70 -30.23 1.26
CA ASP A 36 -12.80 -29.59 1.99
C ASP A 36 -12.23 -28.96 3.28
N THR A 37 -12.63 -27.74 3.57
CA THR A 37 -12.20 -27.00 4.77
C THR A 37 -13.28 -26.05 5.24
N GLU A 38 -13.08 -25.45 6.39
CA GLU A 38 -13.98 -24.45 6.94
C GLU A 38 -13.21 -23.16 7.23
N LEU A 39 -13.79 -22.02 6.91
CA LEU A 39 -13.27 -20.71 7.23
C LEU A 39 -14.40 -19.83 7.77
N ALA A 40 -14.25 -19.37 9.02
CA ALA A 40 -15.23 -18.52 9.70
C ALA A 40 -16.67 -19.08 9.62
N GLY A 41 -16.85 -20.38 9.83
CA GLY A 41 -18.14 -21.06 9.77
C GLY A 41 -18.69 -21.34 8.36
N GLN A 42 -17.93 -20.98 7.31
CA GLN A 42 -18.30 -21.27 5.93
C GLN A 42 -17.53 -22.49 5.40
N THR A 43 -18.26 -23.46 4.87
CA THR A 43 -17.66 -24.63 4.22
C THR A 43 -17.12 -24.24 2.85
N ILE A 44 -15.87 -24.59 2.61
CA ILE A 44 -15.18 -24.43 1.31
C ILE A 44 -14.88 -25.84 0.80
N ARG A 45 -15.42 -26.21 -0.36
CA ARG A 45 -15.21 -27.54 -0.96
C ARG A 45 -13.88 -27.61 -1.70
N GLN A 46 -13.32 -28.79 -1.81
CA GLN A 46 -12.17 -29.07 -2.66
C GLN A 46 -12.41 -28.54 -4.09
N GLY A 47 -11.44 -27.83 -4.64
CA GLY A 47 -11.50 -27.22 -5.98
C GLY A 47 -12.11 -25.83 -6.02
N GLU A 48 -12.79 -25.37 -4.96
CA GLU A 48 -13.33 -24.01 -4.91
C GLU A 48 -12.23 -22.94 -4.85
N LYS A 49 -12.58 -21.76 -5.37
CA LYS A 49 -11.67 -20.60 -5.43
C LYS A 49 -11.91 -19.68 -4.25
N VAL A 50 -10.86 -19.41 -3.50
CA VAL A 50 -10.85 -18.45 -2.40
C VAL A 50 -10.07 -17.22 -2.84
N VAL A 51 -10.71 -16.06 -2.85
CA VAL A 51 -10.09 -14.77 -3.20
C VAL A 51 -9.84 -13.98 -1.92
N MET A 52 -8.59 -13.58 -1.73
CA MET A 52 -8.16 -12.76 -0.61
C MET A 52 -8.03 -11.31 -1.08
N TRP A 53 -8.98 -10.46 -0.69
CA TRP A 53 -8.99 -9.05 -1.06
C TRP A 53 -8.11 -8.21 -0.13
N TYR A 54 -6.89 -7.92 -0.53
CA TYR A 54 -5.94 -7.13 0.28
C TYR A 54 -6.41 -5.69 0.49
N VAL A 55 -7.03 -5.10 -0.52
CA VAL A 55 -7.61 -3.74 -0.41
C VAL A 55 -8.72 -3.66 0.63
N SER A 56 -9.50 -4.73 0.81
CA SER A 56 -10.54 -4.82 1.84
C SER A 56 -9.94 -5.10 3.21
N SER A 57 -9.07 -6.12 3.33
CA SER A 57 -8.47 -6.48 4.62
C SER A 57 -7.63 -5.35 5.22
N ASN A 58 -6.98 -4.54 4.37
CA ASN A 58 -6.22 -3.38 4.80
C ASN A 58 -7.10 -2.19 5.25
N ARG A 59 -8.41 -2.29 5.07
CA ARG A 59 -9.41 -1.30 5.50
C ARG A 59 -10.50 -1.88 6.41
N ASP A 60 -10.24 -3.02 7.01
CA ASP A 60 -11.17 -3.67 7.93
C ASP A 60 -11.36 -2.81 9.19
N GLU A 61 -12.57 -2.31 9.41
CA GLU A 61 -12.94 -1.45 10.55
C GLU A 61 -12.79 -2.16 11.89
N SER A 62 -12.80 -3.49 11.90
CA SER A 62 -12.54 -4.28 13.11
C SER A 62 -11.05 -4.26 13.52
N ARG A 63 -10.15 -3.85 12.61
CA ARG A 63 -8.69 -3.82 12.80
C ARG A 63 -8.13 -2.42 12.80
N TYR A 64 -8.78 -1.47 12.11
CA TYR A 64 -8.29 -0.12 11.93
C TYR A 64 -9.36 0.90 12.29
N GLU A 65 -9.07 1.77 13.21
CA GLU A 65 -9.85 2.98 13.45
C GLU A 65 -9.69 3.95 12.26
N GLU A 66 -10.78 4.53 11.76
CA GLU A 66 -10.78 5.39 10.57
C GLU A 66 -9.98 4.79 9.39
N PRO A 67 -10.36 3.60 8.86
CA PRO A 67 -9.52 2.83 7.93
C PRO A 67 -9.23 3.56 6.62
N ASP A 68 -10.09 4.47 6.19
CA ASP A 68 -9.93 5.26 4.97
C ASP A 68 -9.10 6.54 5.15
N ARG A 69 -8.72 6.83 6.39
CA ARG A 69 -7.84 7.96 6.69
C ARG A 69 -6.38 7.54 6.59
N PHE A 70 -5.59 8.28 5.81
CA PHE A 70 -4.14 8.16 5.79
C PHE A 70 -3.55 8.83 7.04
N ASP A 71 -2.91 8.04 7.90
CA ASP A 71 -2.34 8.52 9.16
C ASP A 71 -0.87 8.10 9.32
N LEU A 72 0.02 9.09 9.29
CA LEU A 72 1.47 8.89 9.47
C LEU A 72 1.88 8.30 10.82
N ARG A 73 0.99 8.32 11.82
CA ARG A 73 1.24 7.76 13.16
C ARG A 73 0.68 6.35 13.34
N ARG A 74 -0.01 5.85 12.32
CA ARG A 74 -0.59 4.51 12.38
C ARG A 74 0.52 3.46 12.38
N LYS A 75 0.44 2.53 13.33
CA LYS A 75 1.21 1.28 13.26
C LYS A 75 0.50 0.32 12.31
N ALA A 76 0.76 0.48 11.03
CA ALA A 76 0.06 -0.27 10.00
C ALA A 76 0.57 -1.71 9.91
N GLU A 77 -0.23 -2.67 10.37
CA GLU A 77 -0.06 -4.10 10.09
C GLU A 77 -0.89 -4.44 8.85
N HIS A 78 -0.26 -4.52 7.68
CA HIS A 78 -0.98 -4.64 6.42
C HIS A 78 -0.68 -5.93 5.65
N GLN A 79 -1.58 -6.30 4.75
CA GLN A 79 -1.50 -7.50 3.92
C GLN A 79 -0.89 -7.25 2.52
N ALA A 80 -0.30 -6.06 2.26
CA ALA A 80 0.24 -5.71 0.94
C ALA A 80 1.29 -6.72 0.42
N PHE A 81 2.00 -7.38 1.32
CA PHE A 81 3.00 -8.42 1.01
C PHE A 81 2.54 -9.84 1.33
N GLY A 82 1.27 -10.02 1.68
CA GLY A 82 0.71 -11.27 2.18
C GLY A 82 0.87 -11.43 3.70
N ALA A 83 0.32 -12.52 4.25
CA ALA A 83 0.24 -12.77 5.70
C ALA A 83 1.36 -13.69 6.23
N GLY A 84 2.47 -13.81 5.51
CA GLY A 84 3.56 -14.72 5.87
C GLY A 84 3.50 -16.07 5.13
N GLY A 85 4.29 -17.04 5.59
CA GLY A 85 4.41 -18.35 4.97
C GLY A 85 5.26 -18.35 3.69
N ARG A 86 5.19 -19.45 2.92
CA ARG A 86 6.06 -19.68 1.76
C ARG A 86 5.79 -18.71 0.59
N HIS A 87 4.66 -18.06 0.56
CA HIS A 87 4.26 -17.11 -0.47
C HIS A 87 4.38 -15.64 -0.01
N PHE A 88 4.97 -15.39 1.16
CA PHE A 88 5.30 -14.04 1.58
C PHE A 88 6.17 -13.35 0.50
N CYS A 89 5.91 -12.10 0.22
CA CYS A 89 6.57 -11.38 -0.86
C CYS A 89 8.10 -11.37 -0.70
N LEU A 90 8.82 -11.90 -1.68
CA LEU A 90 10.27 -11.93 -1.67
C LEU A 90 10.88 -10.50 -1.72
N GLY A 91 10.20 -9.59 -2.41
CA GLY A 91 10.64 -8.20 -2.61
C GLY A 91 10.35 -7.25 -1.45
N THR A 92 9.86 -7.74 -0.32
CA THR A 92 9.40 -6.91 0.81
C THR A 92 10.43 -5.90 1.31
N ALA A 93 11.68 -6.33 1.48
CA ALA A 93 12.74 -5.45 1.96
C ALA A 93 13.13 -4.40 0.91
N LEU A 94 13.23 -4.81 -0.35
CA LEU A 94 13.55 -3.92 -1.46
C LEU A 94 12.46 -2.88 -1.68
N ALA A 95 11.19 -3.29 -1.71
CA ALA A 95 10.06 -2.36 -1.89
C ALA A 95 10.00 -1.28 -0.79
N ARG A 96 10.23 -1.66 0.47
CA ARG A 96 10.31 -0.69 1.57
C ARG A 96 11.47 0.28 1.42
N LEU A 97 12.63 -0.23 1.03
CA LEU A 97 13.80 0.60 0.78
C LEU A 97 13.56 1.59 -0.36
N GLU A 98 13.03 1.13 -1.49
CA GLU A 98 12.72 1.97 -2.64
C GLU A 98 11.71 3.07 -2.28
N LEU A 99 10.61 2.73 -1.61
CA LEU A 99 9.60 3.71 -1.18
C LEU A 99 10.18 4.73 -0.19
N LYS A 100 11.00 4.27 0.75
CA LYS A 100 11.67 5.15 1.71
C LYS A 100 12.58 6.14 0.99
N VAL A 101 13.50 5.65 0.17
CA VAL A 101 14.46 6.49 -0.58
C VAL A 101 13.73 7.46 -1.51
N MET A 102 12.69 6.98 -2.22
CA MET A 102 11.87 7.85 -3.08
C MET A 102 11.23 9.01 -2.32
N LEU A 103 10.68 8.74 -1.13
CA LEU A 103 10.10 9.81 -0.30
C LEU A 103 11.18 10.76 0.22
N GLU A 104 12.28 10.26 0.77
CA GLU A 104 13.40 11.05 1.29
C GLU A 104 13.95 12.00 0.21
N GLU A 105 14.33 11.44 -0.94
CA GLU A 105 14.94 12.21 -2.03
C GLU A 105 13.97 13.18 -2.70
N THR A 106 12.71 12.77 -2.88
CA THR A 106 11.71 13.62 -3.50
C THR A 106 11.36 14.82 -2.62
N LEU A 107 11.11 14.59 -1.33
CA LEU A 107 10.71 15.65 -0.42
C LEU A 107 11.86 16.60 -0.11
N ALA A 108 13.10 16.10 -0.01
CA ALA A 108 14.28 16.93 0.19
C ALA A 108 14.55 17.86 -1.01
N ARG A 109 14.40 17.35 -2.24
CA ARG A 109 14.67 18.14 -3.46
C ARG A 109 13.51 19.00 -3.90
N TYR A 110 12.27 18.52 -3.73
CA TYR A 110 11.04 19.13 -4.25
C TYR A 110 9.96 19.25 -3.18
N PRO A 111 10.20 20.03 -2.11
CA PRO A 111 9.25 20.15 -1.00
C PRO A 111 7.90 20.74 -1.42
N ARG A 112 7.84 21.37 -2.60
CA ARG A 112 6.61 21.95 -3.18
C ARG A 112 5.98 21.10 -4.27
N ILE A 113 6.34 19.80 -4.36
CA ILE A 113 5.69 18.89 -5.31
C ILE A 113 4.17 18.88 -5.13
N ALA A 114 3.43 19.00 -6.22
CA ALA A 114 1.97 19.01 -6.21
C ALA A 114 1.39 18.35 -7.46
N LEU A 115 0.14 17.89 -7.38
CA LEU A 115 -0.57 17.40 -8.56
C LEU A 115 -0.76 18.53 -9.58
N ALA A 116 -0.48 18.21 -10.85
CA ALA A 116 -0.65 19.11 -12.00
C ALA A 116 -1.79 18.69 -12.93
N GLY A 117 -2.53 17.65 -12.59
CA GLY A 117 -3.65 17.13 -13.36
C GLY A 117 -4.25 15.89 -12.71
N THR A 118 -5.23 15.30 -13.39
CA THR A 118 -5.90 14.08 -12.90
C THR A 118 -5.00 12.86 -13.13
N PRO A 119 -4.69 12.07 -12.09
CA PRO A 119 -4.01 10.80 -12.26
C PRO A 119 -4.82 9.84 -13.12
N ALA A 120 -4.15 9.09 -14.02
CA ALA A 120 -4.79 8.05 -14.80
C ALA A 120 -4.38 6.67 -14.26
N HIS A 121 -5.35 5.80 -14.09
CA HIS A 121 -5.14 4.43 -13.61
C HIS A 121 -5.05 3.43 -14.76
N VAL A 122 -4.34 2.34 -14.54
CA VAL A 122 -4.37 1.17 -15.41
C VAL A 122 -5.72 0.47 -15.19
N GLN A 123 -6.38 0.08 -16.28
CA GLN A 123 -7.60 -0.72 -16.20
C GLN A 123 -7.22 -2.18 -15.87
N SER A 124 -7.24 -2.50 -14.60
CA SER A 124 -6.92 -3.85 -14.10
C SER A 124 -7.71 -4.13 -12.83
N LEU A 125 -8.24 -5.35 -12.72
CA LEU A 125 -8.84 -5.84 -11.47
C LEU A 125 -7.77 -6.39 -10.50
N PHE A 126 -6.54 -6.61 -10.98
CA PHE A 126 -5.48 -7.26 -10.21
C PHE A 126 -4.42 -6.28 -9.73
N VAL A 127 -3.96 -5.38 -10.61
CA VAL A 127 -2.89 -4.42 -10.30
C VAL A 127 -3.49 -3.05 -9.99
N ASN A 128 -3.18 -2.52 -8.83
CA ASN A 128 -3.50 -1.15 -8.44
C ASN A 128 -2.34 -0.23 -8.84
N GLN A 129 -2.34 0.23 -10.07
CA GLN A 129 -1.24 0.97 -10.67
C GLN A 129 -1.71 2.24 -11.39
N LEU A 130 -0.94 3.30 -11.27
CA LEU A 130 -1.10 4.51 -12.09
C LEU A 130 -0.45 4.32 -13.46
N LYS A 131 -1.16 4.70 -14.50
CA LYS A 131 -0.64 4.84 -15.87
C LYS A 131 0.15 6.16 -16.02
N SER A 132 -0.34 7.21 -15.36
CA SER A 132 0.33 8.51 -15.32
C SER A 132 -0.04 9.26 -14.04
N LEU A 133 0.90 10.05 -13.55
CA LEU A 133 0.75 10.94 -12.40
C LEU A 133 1.34 12.31 -12.75
N PRO A 134 0.55 13.23 -13.34
CA PRO A 134 1.03 14.57 -13.65
C PRO A 134 1.34 15.34 -12.37
N VAL A 135 2.57 15.83 -12.26
CA VAL A 135 3.02 16.62 -11.10
C VAL A 135 3.79 17.87 -11.54
N THR A 136 3.71 18.92 -10.74
CA THR A 136 4.67 20.02 -10.75
C THR A 136 5.66 19.79 -9.61
N LEU A 137 6.93 19.94 -9.88
CA LEU A 137 7.97 19.77 -8.86
C LEU A 137 8.12 21.01 -7.96
N GLY A 138 7.68 22.18 -8.45
CA GLY A 138 7.97 23.48 -7.82
C GLY A 138 9.44 23.86 -7.98
N ALA A 139 9.85 24.94 -7.34
CA ALA A 139 11.28 25.26 -7.27
C ALA A 139 11.96 24.25 -6.33
N PRO A 140 13.18 23.76 -6.67
CA PRO A 140 13.95 22.90 -5.79
C PRO A 140 14.24 23.62 -4.46
N ALA A 141 14.53 22.85 -3.41
CA ALA A 141 15.06 23.40 -2.18
C ALA A 141 16.36 24.16 -2.45
N ALA A 142 16.59 25.24 -1.74
CA ALA A 142 17.89 25.90 -1.77
C ALA A 142 18.96 24.92 -1.24
N ALA A 143 20.10 24.87 -1.91
CA ALA A 143 21.24 24.04 -1.50
C ALA A 143 21.83 24.53 -0.17
#